data_1007f82a17d3db3104f5b473a2b88a8d
#
_entry.id   1007f82a17d3db3104f5b473a2b88a8d
#
_cell.length_a   1.000
_cell.length_b   1.000
_cell.length_c   1.000
_cell.angle_alpha   90.00
_cell.angle_beta   90.00
_cell.angle_gamma   90.00
#
_symmetry.space_group_name_H-M   'P 1'
#
loop_
_entity.id
_entity.type
_entity.pdbx_description
1 polymer ?
#
loop_
_entity_poly.entity_id
_entity_poly.type
_entity_poly.pdbx_seq_one_letter_code
_entity_poly.pdbx_strand_id
1 'polypeptide(L)'
;PAWDEIDAMEPADAAFETALRTTYASALVNGPFSVILGSNEGLLAINDRLKLRALMAAEKGSMVYMASEQAAIELVCPDAENMRAIGGGEPFVVQLDSVLAAKAAADTDAENDPHNAPLAHEVGVLPRRKEA
;
A
#
# COMPACT_ATOMS: atom_id res chain seq x y z
N PRO A 1 -7.78 -9.16 3.62
CA PRO A 1 -9.09 -9.15 4.30
C PRO A 1 -9.30 -10.39 5.18
N ALA A 2 -10.19 -10.32 6.17
CA ALA A 2 -10.61 -11.46 6.97
C ALA A 2 -11.54 -12.39 6.14
N TRP A 3 -11.75 -13.64 6.58
CA TRP A 3 -12.57 -14.56 5.80
C TRP A 3 -14.03 -14.10 5.66
N ASP A 4 -14.59 -13.52 6.71
CA ASP A 4 -15.93 -12.92 6.72
C ASP A 4 -16.04 -11.69 5.79
N GLU A 5 -14.96 -10.94 5.63
CA GLU A 5 -14.88 -9.85 4.65
C GLU A 5 -14.87 -10.37 3.21
N ILE A 6 -14.17 -11.50 2.96
CA ILE A 6 -14.14 -12.15 1.64
C ILE A 6 -15.53 -12.62 1.23
N ASP A 7 -16.29 -13.19 2.16
CA ASP A 7 -17.64 -13.66 1.90
C ASP A 7 -18.62 -12.53 1.51
N ALA A 8 -18.29 -11.30 1.86
CA ALA A 8 -19.07 -10.10 1.52
C ALA A 8 -18.65 -9.42 0.22
N MET A 9 -17.59 -9.90 -0.46
CA MET A 9 -17.08 -9.34 -1.71
C MET A 9 -17.87 -9.80 -2.93
N GLU A 10 -17.69 -9.08 -4.05
CA GLU A 10 -18.13 -9.56 -5.35
C GLU A 10 -17.46 -10.90 -5.69
N PRO A 11 -18.16 -11.83 -6.39
CA PRO A 11 -17.65 -13.20 -6.59
C PRO A 11 -16.27 -13.31 -7.21
N ALA A 12 -15.91 -12.40 -8.13
CA ALA A 12 -14.59 -12.40 -8.77
C ALA A 12 -13.48 -12.02 -7.79
N ASP A 13 -13.72 -11.00 -6.97
CA ASP A 13 -12.77 -10.52 -5.95
C ASP A 13 -12.65 -11.54 -4.83
N ALA A 14 -13.74 -12.13 -4.38
CA ALA A 14 -13.76 -13.20 -3.39
C ALA A 14 -12.96 -14.42 -3.85
N ALA A 15 -13.09 -14.82 -5.11
CA ALA A 15 -12.32 -15.93 -5.69
C ALA A 15 -10.82 -15.63 -5.73
N PHE A 16 -10.45 -14.41 -6.14
CA PHE A 16 -9.06 -13.97 -6.17
C PHE A 16 -8.43 -13.94 -4.77
N GLU A 17 -9.09 -13.32 -3.80
CA GLU A 17 -8.63 -13.25 -2.41
C GLU A 17 -8.52 -14.62 -1.75
N THR A 18 -9.47 -15.52 -2.03
CA THR A 18 -9.44 -16.91 -1.57
C THR A 18 -8.23 -17.65 -2.16
N ALA A 19 -7.98 -17.49 -3.46
CA ALA A 19 -6.84 -18.10 -4.14
C ALA A 19 -5.51 -17.60 -3.55
N LEU A 20 -5.35 -16.28 -3.34
CA LEU A 20 -4.18 -15.70 -2.71
C LEU A 20 -3.94 -16.27 -1.30
N ARG A 21 -4.97 -16.30 -0.47
CA ARG A 21 -4.85 -16.81 0.92
C ARG A 21 -4.53 -18.29 0.97
N THR A 22 -5.09 -19.08 0.06
CA THR A 22 -4.83 -20.52 -0.01
C THR A 22 -3.41 -20.79 -0.50
N THR A 23 -2.98 -20.09 -1.55
CA THR A 23 -1.66 -20.27 -2.16
C THR A 23 -0.53 -19.82 -1.23
N TYR A 24 -0.71 -18.67 -0.57
CA TYR A 24 0.31 -18.04 0.26
C TYR A 24 0.03 -18.17 1.77
N ALA A 25 -0.73 -19.18 2.18
CA ALA A 25 -1.08 -19.39 3.60
C ALA A 25 0.15 -19.49 4.51
N SER A 26 1.25 -20.07 4.03
CA SER A 26 2.51 -20.18 4.77
C SER A 26 3.28 -18.85 4.91
N ALA A 27 2.96 -17.85 4.10
CA ALA A 27 3.57 -16.52 4.14
C ALA A 27 2.78 -15.52 4.99
N LEU A 28 1.71 -15.95 5.65
CA LEU A 28 0.92 -15.09 6.54
C LEU A 28 1.75 -14.62 7.73
N VAL A 29 1.89 -13.31 7.84
CA VAL A 29 2.52 -12.66 8.99
C VAL A 29 1.47 -12.53 10.09
N ASN A 30 1.73 -13.10 11.26
CA ASN A 30 0.85 -13.05 12.43
C ASN A 30 1.59 -12.50 13.65
N GLY A 31 0.87 -11.77 14.50
CA GLY A 31 1.43 -11.12 15.69
C GLY A 31 1.91 -9.70 15.43
N PRO A 32 2.70 -9.10 16.36
CA PRO A 32 3.23 -7.76 16.22
C PRO A 32 4.31 -7.68 15.14
N PHE A 33 4.10 -6.87 14.10
CA PHE A 33 5.10 -6.65 13.07
C PHE A 33 5.04 -5.24 12.49
N SER A 34 6.17 -4.78 11.96
CA SER A 34 6.27 -3.68 11.01
C SER A 34 7.24 -4.11 9.92
N VAL A 35 6.83 -4.00 8.68
CA VAL A 35 7.61 -4.43 7.51
C VAL A 35 7.74 -3.26 6.56
N ILE A 36 8.93 -3.05 6.04
CA ILE A 36 9.23 -2.13 4.96
C ILE A 36 9.89 -2.95 3.85
N LEU A 37 9.30 -2.91 2.67
CA LEU A 37 9.79 -3.59 1.47
C LEU A 37 10.18 -2.54 0.43
N GLY A 38 11.43 -2.58 0.00
CA GLY A 38 11.93 -1.76 -1.10
C GLY A 38 12.00 -2.57 -2.40
N SER A 39 11.69 -1.94 -3.50
CA SER A 39 11.85 -2.47 -4.86
C SER A 39 12.43 -1.40 -5.78
N ASN A 40 12.69 -1.76 -7.05
CA ASN A 40 13.06 -0.79 -8.08
C ASN A 40 11.90 0.12 -8.52
N GLU A 41 10.68 -0.15 -8.07
CA GLU A 41 9.49 0.65 -8.39
C GLU A 41 9.09 1.58 -7.25
N GLY A 42 9.57 1.32 -6.02
CA GLY A 42 9.20 2.10 -4.86
C GLY A 42 9.33 1.34 -3.56
N LEU A 43 8.50 1.72 -2.60
CA LEU A 43 8.53 1.22 -1.24
C LEU A 43 7.11 0.92 -0.77
N LEU A 44 6.95 -0.22 -0.10
CA LEU A 44 5.72 -0.59 0.59
C LEU A 44 6.04 -0.75 2.08
N ALA A 45 5.23 -0.15 2.92
CA ALA A 45 5.31 -0.33 4.36
C ALA A 45 3.95 -0.74 4.93
N ILE A 46 3.97 -1.65 5.89
CA ILE A 46 2.77 -2.15 6.57
C ILE A 46 3.10 -2.56 7.99
N ASN A 47 2.18 -2.34 8.91
CA ASN A 47 2.24 -2.85 10.27
C ASN A 47 1.04 -3.75 10.60
N ASP A 48 1.09 -4.40 11.76
CA ASP A 48 0.01 -5.29 12.20
C ASP A 48 -1.32 -4.54 12.39
N ARG A 49 -2.44 -5.24 12.19
CA ARG A 49 -3.81 -4.68 12.28
C ARG A 49 -4.11 -4.01 13.63
N LEU A 50 -3.58 -4.56 14.71
CA LEU A 50 -3.79 -4.03 16.07
C LEU A 50 -2.82 -2.88 16.38
N LYS A 51 -1.90 -2.59 15.47
CA LYS A 51 -0.89 -1.54 15.62
C LYS A 51 -0.05 -1.72 16.90
N LEU A 52 0.31 -2.97 17.19
CA LEU A 52 1.18 -3.31 18.32
C LEU A 52 2.62 -2.87 18.07
N ARG A 53 3.01 -2.73 16.80
CA ARG A 53 4.24 -2.06 16.38
C ARG A 53 3.92 -0.73 15.72
N ALA A 54 4.60 0.32 16.18
CA ALA A 54 4.51 1.63 15.55
C ALA A 54 5.23 1.64 14.21
N LEU A 55 4.71 2.41 13.27
CA LEU A 55 5.37 2.76 12.02
C LEU A 55 4.99 4.19 11.66
N MET A 56 6.00 5.04 11.54
CA MET A 56 5.88 6.46 11.26
C MET A 56 6.36 6.74 9.84
N ALA A 57 5.70 7.68 9.18
CA ALA A 57 6.13 8.21 7.90
C ALA A 57 6.19 9.73 7.96
N ALA A 58 7.12 10.32 7.23
CA ALA A 58 7.22 11.76 7.00
C ALA A 58 7.78 12.04 5.61
N GLU A 59 7.66 13.27 5.14
CA GLU A 59 8.05 13.69 3.82
C GLU A 59 8.94 14.93 3.89
N LYS A 60 9.84 15.07 2.93
CA LYS A 60 10.59 16.30 2.70
C LYS A 60 10.96 16.42 1.22
N GLY A 61 10.32 17.36 0.52
CA GLY A 61 10.43 17.45 -0.94
C GLY A 61 10.02 16.14 -1.61
N SER A 62 10.91 15.51 -2.37
CA SER A 62 10.69 14.21 -3.03
C SER A 62 11.13 13.00 -2.18
N MET A 63 11.53 13.22 -0.94
CA MET A 63 12.00 12.16 -0.05
C MET A 63 10.90 11.72 0.91
N VAL A 64 10.81 10.42 1.14
CA VAL A 64 9.95 9.81 2.17
C VAL A 64 10.83 9.13 3.21
N TYR A 65 10.54 9.40 4.47
CA TYR A 65 11.25 8.85 5.63
C TYR A 65 10.31 7.93 6.39
N MET A 66 10.81 6.79 6.81
CA MET A 66 10.05 5.81 7.57
C MET A 66 10.88 5.26 8.72
N ALA A 67 10.26 5.15 9.90
CA ALA A 67 10.87 4.55 11.08
C ALA A 67 9.80 4.03 12.03
N SER A 68 10.20 3.20 12.99
CA SER A 68 9.33 2.77 14.09
C SER A 68 8.99 3.90 15.07
N GLU A 69 9.82 4.95 15.11
CA GLU A 69 9.70 6.07 16.05
C GLU A 69 9.87 7.42 15.34
N GLN A 70 9.06 8.39 15.73
CA GLN A 70 9.14 9.76 15.25
C GLN A 70 10.53 10.38 15.49
N ALA A 71 11.08 10.18 16.69
CA ALA A 71 12.39 10.73 17.07
C ALA A 71 13.52 10.29 16.12
N ALA A 72 13.44 9.08 15.55
CA ALA A 72 14.41 8.60 14.58
C ALA A 72 14.35 9.39 13.26
N ILE A 73 13.14 9.76 12.82
CA ILE A 73 12.95 10.60 11.63
C ILE A 73 13.45 12.03 11.91
N GLU A 74 13.06 12.60 13.04
CA GLU A 74 13.47 13.95 13.45
C GLU A 74 14.98 14.10 13.59
N LEU A 75 15.67 13.04 14.01
CA LEU A 75 17.13 13.03 14.09
C LEU A 75 17.80 13.12 12.71
N VAL A 76 17.23 12.47 11.71
CA VAL A 76 17.78 12.42 10.34
C VAL A 76 17.31 13.60 9.49
N CYS A 77 16.07 14.03 9.70
CA CYS A 77 15.43 15.12 8.99
C CYS A 77 14.60 15.96 9.98
N PRO A 78 15.23 16.94 10.68
CA PRO A 78 14.56 17.76 11.71
C PRO A 78 13.42 18.62 11.16
N ASP A 79 13.45 18.91 9.87
CA ASP A 79 12.45 19.73 9.17
C ASP A 79 11.52 18.87 8.28
N ALA A 80 11.37 17.58 8.60
CA ALA A 80 10.42 16.71 7.94
C ALA A 80 8.98 17.21 8.11
N GLU A 81 8.21 17.07 7.04
CA GLU A 81 6.81 17.50 6.95
C GLU A 81 5.89 16.28 6.94
N ASN A 82 4.59 16.50 7.11
CA ASN A 82 3.56 15.45 7.03
C ASN A 82 3.83 14.25 7.95
N MET A 83 4.44 14.49 9.11
CA MET A 83 4.71 13.43 10.09
C MET A 83 3.42 12.75 10.52
N ARG A 84 3.30 11.44 10.29
CA ARG A 84 2.10 10.66 10.62
C ARG A 84 2.41 9.22 10.98
N ALA A 85 1.58 8.66 11.83
CA ALA A 85 1.58 7.21 12.07
C ALA A 85 0.79 6.50 10.97
N ILE A 86 1.34 5.41 10.43
CA ILE A 86 0.66 4.54 9.46
C ILE A 86 -0.46 3.79 10.15
N GLY A 87 -1.60 3.63 9.47
CA GLY A 87 -2.75 2.88 9.96
C GLY A 87 -2.45 1.39 10.16
N GLY A 88 -3.06 0.77 11.17
CA GLY A 88 -2.86 -0.66 11.44
C GLY A 88 -3.44 -1.53 10.31
N GLY A 89 -2.62 -2.39 9.71
CA GLY A 89 -3.00 -3.26 8.60
C GLY A 89 -3.24 -2.53 7.27
N GLU A 90 -3.00 -1.22 7.21
CA GLU A 90 -3.10 -0.46 5.98
C GLU A 90 -1.72 -0.40 5.28
N PRO A 91 -1.61 -0.82 4.02
CA PRO A 91 -0.36 -0.66 3.28
C PRO A 91 -0.13 0.82 2.95
N PHE A 92 1.08 1.28 3.21
CA PHE A 92 1.57 2.59 2.78
C PHE A 92 2.52 2.40 1.61
N VAL A 93 2.13 2.89 0.43
CA VAL A 93 2.87 2.68 -0.82
C VAL A 93 3.44 3.99 -1.31
N VAL A 94 4.73 3.98 -1.63
CA VAL A 94 5.46 5.10 -2.26
C VAL A 94 6.02 4.60 -3.58
N GLN A 95 5.67 5.24 -4.67
CA GLN A 95 6.22 4.94 -5.99
C GLN A 95 7.31 5.96 -6.37
N LEU A 96 8.32 5.50 -7.09
CA LEU A 96 9.34 6.40 -7.62
C LEU A 96 8.76 7.24 -8.77
N ASP A 97 9.17 8.51 -8.86
CA ASP A 97 8.71 9.43 -9.90
C ASP A 97 8.98 8.90 -11.33
N SER A 98 10.08 8.20 -11.52
CA SER A 98 10.41 7.55 -12.79
C SER A 98 9.40 6.47 -13.19
N VAL A 99 8.84 5.74 -12.22
CA VAL A 99 7.82 4.71 -12.43
C VAL A 99 6.48 5.36 -12.73
N LEU A 100 6.12 6.42 -12.01
CA LEU A 100 4.90 7.19 -12.26
C LEU A 100 4.92 7.82 -13.66
N ALA A 101 6.06 8.40 -14.07
CA ALA A 101 6.22 8.95 -15.40
C ALA A 101 6.13 7.88 -16.50
N ALA A 102 6.72 6.70 -16.29
CA ALA A 102 6.64 5.58 -17.23
C ALA A 102 5.21 5.03 -17.36
N LYS A 103 4.48 4.91 -16.25
CA LYS A 103 3.05 4.51 -16.27
C LYS A 103 2.20 5.52 -17.02
N ALA A 104 2.35 6.81 -16.72
CA ALA A 104 1.60 7.87 -17.40
C ALA A 104 1.87 7.89 -18.92
N ALA A 105 3.11 7.62 -19.36
CA ALA A 105 3.43 7.49 -20.77
C ALA A 105 2.77 6.26 -21.41
N ALA A 106 2.78 5.11 -20.73
CA ALA A 106 2.16 3.88 -21.21
C ALA A 106 0.63 3.99 -21.30
N ASP A 107 -0.02 4.67 -20.34
CA ASP A 107 -1.47 4.91 -20.37
C ASP A 107 -1.89 5.81 -21.54
N THR A 108 -1.05 6.80 -21.89
CA THR A 108 -1.29 7.67 -23.05
C THR A 108 -1.17 6.92 -24.38
N ASP A 109 -0.24 5.98 -24.47
CA ASP A 109 -0.07 5.11 -25.64
C ASP A 109 -1.21 4.08 -25.75
N ALA A 110 -1.72 3.57 -24.64
CA ALA A 110 -2.83 2.63 -24.58
C ALA A 110 -4.18 3.27 -24.99
N GLU A 111 -4.40 4.54 -24.65
CA GLU A 111 -5.60 5.29 -25.03
C GLU A 111 -5.66 5.59 -26.53
N ASN A 112 -4.52 5.59 -27.20
CA ASN A 112 -4.41 5.79 -28.66
C ASN A 112 -4.38 4.47 -29.46
N ASP A 113 -4.48 3.30 -28.83
CA ASP A 113 -4.55 2.00 -29.53
C ASP A 113 -6.02 1.64 -29.83
N PRO A 114 -6.45 1.61 -31.11
CA PRO A 114 -7.83 1.29 -31.50
C PRO A 114 -8.26 -0.15 -31.19
N HIS A 115 -7.38 -1.02 -30.71
CA HIS A 115 -7.67 -2.41 -30.37
C HIS A 115 -7.71 -2.68 -28.85
N ASN A 116 -7.45 -1.68 -28.02
CA ASN A 116 -7.44 -1.82 -26.57
C ASN A 116 -8.77 -1.36 -25.95
N ALA A 117 -9.73 -2.27 -25.82
CA ALA A 117 -10.89 -2.04 -24.98
C ALA A 117 -10.43 -2.10 -23.50
N PRO A 118 -10.79 -1.12 -22.65
CA PRO A 118 -10.27 -1.06 -21.28
C PRO A 118 -10.77 -2.25 -20.47
N LEU A 119 -9.86 -3.14 -20.09
CA LEU A 119 -10.04 -4.00 -18.93
C LEU A 119 -9.88 -3.09 -17.70
N ALA A 120 -11.00 -2.63 -17.18
CA ALA A 120 -11.04 -1.81 -15.98
C ALA A 120 -10.53 -2.61 -14.79
N HIS A 121 -9.28 -2.39 -14.41
CA HIS A 121 -8.76 -2.71 -13.09
C HIS A 121 -8.14 -1.45 -12.50
N GLU A 122 -8.99 -0.55 -12.04
CA GLU A 122 -8.58 0.43 -11.05
C GLU A 122 -8.30 -0.32 -9.74
N VAL A 123 -7.04 -0.37 -9.34
CA VAL A 123 -6.68 -0.66 -7.95
C VAL A 123 -7.05 0.59 -7.16
N GLY A 124 -8.32 0.71 -6.84
CA GLY A 124 -8.85 1.78 -6.02
C GLY A 124 -8.40 1.59 -4.57
N VAL A 125 -7.91 2.66 -3.97
CA VAL A 125 -7.87 2.81 -2.51
C VAL A 125 -9.31 2.64 -2.03
N LEU A 126 -9.59 1.57 -1.30
CA LEU A 126 -10.92 1.30 -0.75
C LEU A 126 -11.35 2.47 0.16
N PRO A 127 -12.53 3.06 -0.06
CA PRO A 127 -13.01 4.14 0.78
C PRO A 127 -13.28 3.63 2.20
N ARG A 128 -12.84 4.39 3.20
CA ARG A 128 -13.15 4.14 4.61
C ARG A 128 -14.66 4.01 4.78
N ARG A 129 -15.13 2.86 5.29
CA ARG A 129 -16.50 2.73 5.78
C ARG A 129 -16.67 3.71 6.95
N LYS A 130 -17.59 4.66 6.81
CA LYS A 130 -18.05 5.49 7.94
C LYS A 130 -18.80 4.55 8.89
N GLU A 131 -18.30 4.45 10.11
CA GLU A 131 -19.03 3.82 11.20
C GLU A 131 -20.29 4.65 11.48
N ALA A 132 -21.40 3.97 11.56
CA ALA A 132 -22.69 4.49 12.02
C ALA A 132 -22.86 4.16 13.49
#